data_258d63e525e62ca2bb2f1f237cac8a19
#
_entry.id   258d63e525e62ca2bb2f1f237cac8a19
#
_cell.length_a   1.000
_cell.length_b   1.000
_cell.length_c   1.000
_cell.angle_alpha   90.00
_cell.angle_beta   90.00
_cell.angle_gamma   90.00
#
_symmetry.space_group_name_H-M   'P 1'
#
loop_
_entity.id
_entity.type
_entity.pdbx_description
1 polymer ?
#
loop_
_entity_poly.entity_id
_entity_poly.type
_entity_poly.pdbx_seq_one_letter_code
_entity_poly.pdbx_strand_id
1 'polypeptide(L)' 'MGFNNKLYDLRKQKGLSQEELANRLNVSRQTVSKWEVGD' A
#
# COMPACT_ATOMS: atom_id res chain seq x y z
N MET A 1 4.88 -10.31 -10.22
CA MET A 1 5.63 -9.92 -9.44
C MET A 1 6.14 -8.66 -9.56
N GLY A 2 6.06 -7.85 -9.02
CA GLY A 2 6.51 -6.64 -9.17
C GLY A 2 7.17 -6.14 -8.00
N PHE A 3 7.90 -5.15 -8.23
CA PHE A 3 8.59 -4.56 -7.19
C PHE A 3 7.65 -3.90 -6.23
N ASN A 4 6.42 -3.68 -6.59
CA ASN A 4 5.51 -3.02 -5.69
C ASN A 4 4.98 -3.92 -4.62
N ASN A 5 5.30 -5.17 -4.68
CA ASN A 5 4.94 -6.07 -3.62
C ASN A 5 5.60 -5.71 -2.32
N LYS A 6 6.66 -4.93 -2.37
CA LYS A 6 7.30 -4.52 -1.16
C LYS A 6 6.37 -3.69 -0.29
N LEU A 7 5.60 -2.80 -0.90
CA LEU A 7 4.64 -2.01 -0.16
C LEU A 7 3.51 -2.89 0.37
N TYR A 8 3.06 -3.80 -0.44
CA TYR A 8 2.03 -4.73 -0.04
C TYR A 8 2.49 -5.56 1.16
N ASP A 9 3.71 -6.08 1.08
CA ASP A 9 4.26 -6.89 2.16
C ASP A 9 4.36 -6.10 3.45
N LEU A 10 4.83 -4.87 3.35
CA LEU A 10 4.97 -4.04 4.53
C LEU A 10 3.61 -3.81 5.17
N ARG A 11 2.60 -3.56 4.35
CA ARG A 11 1.26 -3.33 4.85
C ARG A 11 0.74 -4.57 5.56
N LYS A 12 0.95 -5.73 4.97
CA LYS A 12 0.46 -6.98 5.54
C LYS A 12 1.19 -7.29 6.85
N GLN A 13 2.47 -7.01 6.90
CA GLN A 13 3.23 -7.26 8.10
C GLN A 13 2.69 -6.47 9.27
N LYS A 14 2.21 -5.28 9.00
CA LYS A 14 1.70 -4.42 10.05
C LYS A 14 0.21 -4.61 10.27
N GLY A 15 -0.42 -5.47 9.49
CA GLY A 15 -1.84 -5.72 9.65
C GLY A 15 -2.71 -4.55 9.26
N LEU A 16 -2.28 -3.78 8.28
CA LEU A 16 -2.99 -2.58 7.88
C LEU A 16 -3.82 -2.83 6.63
N SER A 17 -4.95 -2.14 6.55
CA SER A 17 -5.69 -2.10 5.31
C SER A 17 -5.07 -1.05 4.40
N GLN A 18 -5.49 -1.02 3.14
CA GLN A 18 -4.99 -0.01 2.23
C GLN A 18 -5.33 1.39 2.75
N GLU A 19 -6.53 1.52 3.28
CA GLU A 19 -6.97 2.80 3.79
C GLU A 19 -6.13 3.24 4.99
N GLU A 20 -5.81 2.29 5.87
CA GLU A 20 -5.00 2.61 7.03
C GLU A 20 -3.59 3.01 6.62
N LEU A 21 -3.03 2.30 5.65
CA LEU A 21 -1.71 2.65 5.18
C LEU A 21 -1.71 4.01 4.53
N ALA A 22 -2.74 4.30 3.74
CA ALA A 22 -2.85 5.60 3.10
C ALA A 22 -2.89 6.71 4.13
N ASN A 23 -3.62 6.50 5.21
CA ASN A 23 -3.69 7.51 6.26
C ASN A 23 -2.33 7.74 6.89
N ARG A 24 -1.58 6.69 7.10
CA ARG A 24 -0.27 6.82 7.71
C ARG A 24 0.70 7.55 6.80
N LEU A 25 0.55 7.37 5.50
CA LEU A 25 1.41 8.02 4.53
C LEU A 25 0.86 9.39 4.10
N ASN A 26 -0.35 9.70 4.58
CA ASN A 26 -0.97 10.97 4.24
C ASN A 26 -1.24 11.08 2.75
N VAL A 27 -1.69 9.99 2.16
CA VAL A 27 -2.06 9.96 0.75
C VAL A 27 -3.43 9.33 0.66
N SER A 28 -4.00 9.29 -0.53
CA SER A 28 -5.30 8.70 -0.70
C SER A 28 -5.18 7.18 -0.83
N ARG A 29 -6.28 6.50 -0.53
CA ARG A 29 -6.29 5.05 -0.66
C ARG A 29 -6.04 4.64 -2.10
N GLN A 30 -6.54 5.42 -3.04
CA GLN A 30 -6.32 5.12 -4.45
C GLN A 30 -4.84 5.16 -4.79
N THR A 31 -4.10 6.04 -4.17
CA THR A 31 -2.67 6.12 -4.39
C THR A 31 -1.98 4.84 -3.94
N VAL A 32 -2.35 4.35 -2.77
CA VAL A 32 -1.77 3.12 -2.26
C VAL A 32 -2.13 1.95 -3.18
N SER A 33 -3.39 1.89 -3.60
CA SER A 33 -3.82 0.83 -4.49
C SER A 33 -3.03 0.84 -5.79
N LYS A 34 -2.80 2.02 -6.33
CA LYS A 34 -2.06 2.16 -7.55
C LYS A 34 -0.63 1.68 -7.38
N TRP A 35 -0.03 2.03 -6.28
CA TRP A 35 1.33 1.60 -6.00
C TRP A 35 1.43 0.08 -5.89
N GLU A 36 0.43 -0.54 -5.26
CA GLU A 36 0.47 -1.98 -5.06
C GLU A 36 0.22 -2.73 -6.36
N VAL A 37 -0.48 -2.12 -7.29
CA VAL A 37 -0.72 -2.73 -8.57
C VAL A 37 0.49 -2.60 -9.48
N GLY A 38 1.30 -1.60 -9.28
CA GLY A 38 2.49 -1.46 -10.09
C GLY A 38 2.36 -0.50 -11.24
N ASP A 39 1.42 0.39 -11.14
CA ASP A 39 1.25 1.33 -12.20
C ASP A 39 2.14 2.54 -12.06
#